data_f40f7997c0e777e3b300e51605191172
#
_entry.id   f40f7997c0e777e3b300e51605191172
#
_cell.length_a   1.000
_cell.length_b   1.000
_cell.length_c   1.000
_cell.angle_alpha   90.00
_cell.angle_beta   90.00
_cell.angle_gamma   90.00
#
_symmetry.space_group_name_H-M   'P 1'
#
loop_
_entity.id
_entity.type
_entity.pdbx_description
1 polymer ?
#
loop_
_entity_poly.entity_id
_entity_poly.type
_entity_poly.pdbx_seq_one_letter_code
_entity_poly.pdbx_strand_id
1 'polypeptide(L)'
;MSHIVRSWAIALSAVLVALLLAAAWRSGAREAAPAGPVLLAAASMHDALEDAADAWAAKGHPRPVLSFAASSALARQIEAGAPADIFVSADEDWMNVLERADLLRGDTRAVLATNTLVMVAPAGSAVSLTPNPGFPLAEALGDGRLAVAETETVPAGRYARAALVRLGVWDDVADRLAPAENVRAALQLVARGAAPLGITYATDAASEPAVRIAGTFPPGSHPPIRYPVALLKGGTNAEAEAFRSFLLSDEGTAIFARHGFRPAV
;
A
#
# COMPACT_ATOMS: atom_id res chain seq x y z
N MET A 1 -73.55 4.67 -26.62
CA MET A 1 -72.24 4.45 -27.25
C MET A 1 -71.06 5.10 -26.47
N SER A 2 -71.26 5.95 -25.46
CA SER A 2 -70.18 6.72 -24.79
C SER A 2 -69.45 5.97 -23.66
N HIS A 3 -69.98 4.94 -23.04
CA HIS A 3 -69.35 4.24 -21.92
C HIS A 3 -68.32 3.18 -22.36
N ILE A 4 -68.54 2.53 -23.50
CA ILE A 4 -67.64 1.46 -24.00
C ILE A 4 -66.32 2.06 -24.47
N VAL A 5 -66.32 3.20 -25.18
CA VAL A 5 -65.08 3.86 -25.67
C VAL A 5 -64.20 4.35 -24.52
N ARG A 6 -64.79 4.82 -23.41
CA ARG A 6 -64.02 5.26 -22.20
C ARG A 6 -63.31 4.09 -21.49
N SER A 7 -63.99 2.91 -21.45
CA SER A 7 -63.38 1.74 -20.80
C SER A 7 -62.18 1.20 -21.56
N TRP A 8 -62.22 1.22 -22.91
CA TRP A 8 -61.07 0.81 -23.74
C TRP A 8 -59.88 1.78 -23.66
N ALA A 9 -60.15 3.08 -23.54
CA ALA A 9 -59.07 4.07 -23.38
C ALA A 9 -58.33 3.91 -22.05
N ILE A 10 -59.03 3.61 -20.96
CA ILE A 10 -58.42 3.37 -19.63
C ILE A 10 -57.62 2.07 -19.66
N ALA A 11 -58.12 1.01 -20.30
CA ALA A 11 -57.38 -0.26 -20.38
C ALA A 11 -56.07 -0.12 -21.20
N LEU A 12 -56.10 0.61 -22.33
CA LEU A 12 -54.91 0.88 -23.13
C LEU A 12 -53.87 1.72 -22.40
N SER A 13 -54.32 2.72 -21.63
CA SER A 13 -53.42 3.54 -20.81
C SER A 13 -52.75 2.74 -19.70
N ALA A 14 -53.46 1.82 -19.04
CA ALA A 14 -52.91 0.95 -18.01
C ALA A 14 -51.87 -0.03 -18.55
N VAL A 15 -52.10 -0.59 -19.75
CA VAL A 15 -51.13 -1.48 -20.42
C VAL A 15 -49.88 -0.70 -20.86
N LEU A 16 -50.02 0.54 -21.34
CA LEU A 16 -48.89 1.37 -21.75
C LEU A 16 -48.00 1.75 -20.53
N VAL A 17 -48.64 2.09 -19.40
CA VAL A 17 -47.91 2.39 -18.13
C VAL A 17 -47.23 1.14 -17.62
N ALA A 18 -47.85 -0.03 -17.68
CA ALA A 18 -47.21 -1.28 -17.25
C ALA A 18 -46.01 -1.66 -18.15
N LEU A 19 -46.11 -1.43 -19.45
CA LEU A 19 -44.99 -1.64 -20.39
C LEU A 19 -43.84 -0.65 -20.16
N LEU A 20 -44.14 0.62 -19.85
CA LEU A 20 -43.13 1.63 -19.52
C LEU A 20 -42.43 1.34 -18.18
N LEU A 21 -43.19 0.86 -17.19
CA LEU A 21 -42.63 0.43 -15.90
C LEU A 21 -41.78 -0.83 -16.03
N ALA A 22 -42.22 -1.78 -16.88
CA ALA A 22 -41.42 -2.99 -17.16
C ALA A 22 -40.15 -2.68 -17.98
N ALA A 23 -40.21 -1.70 -18.89
CA ALA A 23 -39.03 -1.20 -19.61
C ALA A 23 -38.08 -0.44 -18.68
N ALA A 24 -38.57 0.40 -17.76
CA ALA A 24 -37.79 1.08 -16.75
C ALA A 24 -37.15 0.10 -15.76
N TRP A 25 -37.83 -0.98 -15.38
CA TRP A 25 -37.26 -2.03 -14.53
C TRP A 25 -36.17 -2.83 -15.23
N ARG A 26 -36.31 -3.12 -16.52
CA ARG A 26 -35.25 -3.75 -17.33
C ARG A 26 -34.06 -2.84 -17.58
N SER A 27 -34.27 -1.52 -17.64
CA SER A 27 -33.19 -0.54 -17.79
C SER A 27 -32.45 -0.28 -16.46
N GLY A 28 -33.05 -0.58 -15.29
CA GLY A 28 -32.51 -0.37 -13.97
C GLY A 28 -31.60 -1.51 -13.46
N ALA A 29 -31.69 -2.69 -14.06
CA ALA A 29 -30.75 -3.78 -13.81
C ALA A 29 -29.49 -3.61 -14.68
N ARG A 30 -28.79 -2.48 -14.49
CA ARG A 30 -27.40 -2.38 -14.95
C ARG A 30 -26.65 -3.39 -14.09
N GLU A 31 -26.29 -4.51 -14.66
CA GLU A 31 -25.39 -5.46 -14.01
C GLU A 31 -24.19 -4.65 -13.53
N ALA A 32 -24.00 -4.54 -12.21
CA ALA A 32 -22.84 -3.84 -11.67
C ALA A 32 -21.62 -4.47 -12.32
N ALA A 33 -20.77 -3.66 -12.95
CA ALA A 33 -19.54 -4.16 -13.53
C ALA A 33 -18.82 -5.01 -12.45
N PRO A 34 -18.28 -6.19 -12.82
CA PRO A 34 -17.63 -7.05 -11.84
C PRO A 34 -16.60 -6.23 -11.07
N ALA A 35 -16.68 -6.27 -9.74
CA ALA A 35 -15.73 -5.58 -8.90
C ALA A 35 -14.35 -6.22 -9.07
N GLY A 36 -13.31 -5.39 -9.17
CA GLY A 36 -11.93 -5.86 -9.20
C GLY A 36 -11.52 -6.52 -7.87
N PRO A 37 -10.38 -7.24 -7.85
CA PRO A 37 -9.89 -7.87 -6.64
C PRO A 37 -9.54 -6.84 -5.56
N VAL A 38 -9.78 -7.19 -4.30
CA VAL A 38 -9.41 -6.37 -3.14
C VAL A 38 -7.97 -6.68 -2.75
N LEU A 39 -7.13 -5.67 -2.79
CA LEU A 39 -5.71 -5.78 -2.45
C LEU A 39 -5.41 -4.93 -1.22
N LEU A 40 -4.90 -5.57 -0.17
CA LEU A 40 -4.36 -4.92 1.01
C LEU A 40 -2.84 -4.81 0.87
N ALA A 41 -2.28 -3.61 0.88
CA ALA A 41 -0.88 -3.38 0.58
C ALA A 41 -0.19 -2.40 1.54
N ALA A 42 1.09 -2.64 1.75
CA ALA A 42 1.94 -1.73 2.51
C ALA A 42 1.89 -0.30 1.94
N ALA A 43 1.77 0.70 2.82
CA ALA A 43 1.60 2.11 2.46
C ALA A 43 2.68 2.66 1.51
N SER A 44 3.91 2.14 1.57
CA SER A 44 5.01 2.50 0.67
C SER A 44 4.80 2.07 -0.80
N MET A 45 3.85 1.15 -1.07
CA MET A 45 3.55 0.68 -2.42
C MET A 45 2.45 1.51 -3.11
N HIS A 46 1.89 2.52 -2.43
CA HIS A 46 0.72 3.27 -2.89
C HIS A 46 0.83 3.69 -4.36
N ASP A 47 1.79 4.51 -4.70
CA ASP A 47 1.85 5.14 -6.03
C ASP A 47 2.10 4.10 -7.14
N ALA A 48 2.96 3.12 -6.86
CA ALA A 48 3.27 2.06 -7.84
C ALA A 48 2.09 1.09 -8.05
N LEU A 49 1.32 0.78 -7.01
CA LEU A 49 0.14 -0.09 -7.13
C LEU A 49 -1.06 0.64 -7.73
N GLU A 50 -1.21 1.96 -7.52
CA GLU A 50 -2.21 2.76 -8.23
C GLU A 50 -1.94 2.74 -9.74
N ASP A 51 -0.69 3.00 -10.16
CA ASP A 51 -0.29 2.91 -11.58
C ASP A 51 -0.48 1.50 -12.15
N ALA A 52 -0.19 0.46 -11.36
CA ALA A 52 -0.40 -0.93 -11.79
C ALA A 52 -1.90 -1.26 -11.94
N ALA A 53 -2.74 -0.76 -11.05
CA ALA A 53 -4.18 -0.93 -11.12
C ALA A 53 -4.78 -0.21 -12.34
N ASP A 54 -4.28 0.99 -12.66
CA ASP A 54 -4.71 1.74 -13.83
C ASP A 54 -4.26 1.05 -15.14
N ALA A 55 -3.02 0.55 -15.19
CA ALA A 55 -2.52 -0.21 -16.33
C ALA A 55 -3.31 -1.51 -16.55
N TRP A 56 -3.71 -2.20 -15.47
CA TRP A 56 -4.58 -3.38 -15.51
C TRP A 56 -5.96 -3.04 -16.05
N ALA A 57 -6.57 -1.97 -15.54
CA ALA A 57 -7.88 -1.51 -15.99
C ALA A 57 -7.87 -1.06 -17.46
N ALA A 58 -6.79 -0.44 -17.94
CA ALA A 58 -6.62 -0.06 -19.34
C ALA A 58 -6.61 -1.25 -20.31
N LYS A 59 -6.33 -2.47 -19.81
CA LYS A 59 -6.43 -3.73 -20.57
C LYS A 59 -7.85 -4.32 -20.63
N GLY A 60 -8.83 -3.64 -20.03
CA GLY A 60 -10.25 -4.05 -20.02
C GLY A 60 -10.65 -4.91 -18.82
N HIS A 61 -9.78 -5.06 -17.83
CA HIS A 61 -10.08 -5.76 -16.58
C HIS A 61 -10.76 -4.87 -15.55
N PRO A 62 -11.53 -5.43 -14.61
CA PRO A 62 -12.04 -4.67 -13.47
C PRO A 62 -10.88 -4.10 -12.64
N ARG A 63 -10.92 -2.78 -12.37
CA ARG A 63 -9.89 -2.12 -11.58
C ARG A 63 -9.85 -2.69 -10.16
N PRO A 64 -8.67 -3.08 -9.65
CA PRO A 64 -8.53 -3.52 -8.27
C PRO A 64 -8.94 -2.46 -7.25
N VAL A 65 -9.50 -2.90 -6.13
CA VAL A 65 -9.79 -2.06 -4.97
C VAL A 65 -8.57 -2.11 -4.06
N LEU A 66 -7.88 -0.97 -3.91
CA LEU A 66 -6.64 -0.87 -3.16
C LEU A 66 -6.89 -0.28 -1.77
N SER A 67 -6.28 -0.86 -0.75
CA SER A 67 -6.27 -0.33 0.61
C SER A 67 -4.86 -0.36 1.17
N PHE A 68 -4.41 0.78 1.69
CA PHE A 68 -3.03 0.98 2.12
C PHE A 68 -2.93 1.30 3.60
N ALA A 69 -2.08 0.55 4.31
CA ALA A 69 -1.73 0.80 5.70
C ALA A 69 -0.36 0.17 6.04
N ALA A 70 0.04 0.19 7.31
CA ALA A 70 1.16 -0.62 7.75
C ALA A 70 0.87 -2.12 7.54
N SER A 71 1.87 -2.89 7.08
CA SER A 71 1.71 -4.34 6.88
C SER A 71 1.24 -5.05 8.14
N SER A 72 1.68 -4.61 9.32
CA SER A 72 1.23 -5.11 10.62
C SER A 72 -0.25 -4.91 10.88
N ALA A 73 -0.80 -3.76 10.50
CA ALA A 73 -2.22 -3.46 10.66
C ALA A 73 -3.06 -4.29 9.69
N LEU A 74 -2.62 -4.38 8.43
CA LEU A 74 -3.30 -5.17 7.40
C LEU A 74 -3.29 -6.67 7.72
N ALA A 75 -2.15 -7.20 8.17
CA ALA A 75 -2.08 -8.61 8.57
C ALA A 75 -3.06 -8.93 9.70
N ARG A 76 -3.16 -8.07 10.73
CA ARG A 76 -4.15 -8.23 11.81
C ARG A 76 -5.59 -8.13 11.30
N GLN A 77 -5.87 -7.27 10.31
CA GLN A 77 -7.19 -7.21 9.68
C GLN A 77 -7.53 -8.51 8.95
N ILE A 78 -6.56 -9.09 8.25
CA ILE A 78 -6.72 -10.38 7.56
C ILE A 78 -6.96 -11.50 8.58
N GLU A 79 -6.20 -11.56 9.68
CA GLU A 79 -6.41 -12.51 10.78
C GLU A 79 -7.80 -12.35 11.41
N ALA A 80 -8.33 -11.13 11.46
CA ALA A 80 -9.69 -10.82 11.94
C ALA A 80 -10.79 -11.09 10.89
N GLY A 81 -10.45 -11.62 9.71
CA GLY A 81 -11.41 -11.98 8.68
C GLY A 81 -11.80 -10.85 7.73
N ALA A 82 -10.99 -9.80 7.59
CA ALA A 82 -11.24 -8.76 6.59
C ALA A 82 -11.30 -9.37 5.19
N PRO A 83 -12.31 -9.02 4.38
CA PRO A 83 -12.46 -9.54 3.03
C PRO A 83 -11.38 -8.93 2.14
N ALA A 84 -10.45 -9.76 1.67
CA ALA A 84 -9.41 -9.36 0.74
C ALA A 84 -8.95 -10.57 -0.08
N ASP A 85 -8.45 -10.32 -1.28
CA ASP A 85 -8.01 -11.34 -2.22
C ASP A 85 -6.49 -11.46 -2.25
N ILE A 86 -5.78 -10.32 -2.09
CA ILE A 86 -4.33 -10.24 -2.24
C ILE A 86 -3.76 -9.44 -1.07
N PHE A 87 -2.60 -9.88 -0.57
CA PHE A 87 -1.83 -9.14 0.42
C PHE A 87 -0.41 -8.85 -0.08
N VAL A 88 0.05 -7.60 0.08
CA VAL A 88 1.43 -7.16 -0.18
C VAL A 88 2.02 -6.58 1.08
N SER A 89 3.04 -7.22 1.62
CA SER A 89 3.76 -6.75 2.82
C SER A 89 5.04 -6.01 2.45
N ALA A 90 5.51 -5.13 3.34
CA ALA A 90 6.83 -4.50 3.26
C ALA A 90 7.91 -5.27 4.02
N ASP A 91 7.60 -6.41 4.58
CA ASP A 91 8.54 -7.37 5.14
C ASP A 91 8.05 -8.81 5.00
N GLU A 92 8.97 -9.74 5.17
CA GLU A 92 8.68 -11.18 5.15
C GLU A 92 7.95 -11.63 6.42
N ASP A 93 8.17 -10.93 7.56
CA ASP A 93 7.67 -11.39 8.86
C ASP A 93 6.15 -11.37 8.94
N TRP A 94 5.50 -10.31 8.45
CA TRP A 94 4.03 -10.25 8.42
C TRP A 94 3.42 -11.21 7.40
N MET A 95 4.13 -11.50 6.31
CA MET A 95 3.73 -12.58 5.40
C MET A 95 3.85 -13.95 6.09
N ASN A 96 4.94 -14.19 6.86
CA ASN A 96 5.13 -15.39 7.65
C ASN A 96 4.06 -15.58 8.74
N VAL A 97 3.55 -14.48 9.34
CA VAL A 97 2.43 -14.53 10.29
C VAL A 97 1.20 -15.13 9.63
N LEU A 98 0.81 -14.61 8.47
CA LEU A 98 -0.37 -15.12 7.74
C LEU A 98 -0.18 -16.53 7.20
N GLU A 99 1.04 -16.88 6.80
CA GLU A 99 1.37 -18.23 6.34
C GLU A 99 1.24 -19.26 7.48
N ARG A 100 1.78 -18.96 8.67
CA ARG A 100 1.62 -19.80 9.87
C ARG A 100 0.17 -19.91 10.35
N ALA A 101 -0.64 -18.87 10.13
CA ALA A 101 -2.07 -18.88 10.41
C ALA A 101 -2.89 -19.62 9.33
N ASP A 102 -2.24 -20.19 8.32
CA ASP A 102 -2.87 -20.88 7.19
C ASP A 102 -3.86 -20.02 6.39
N LEU A 103 -3.60 -18.70 6.30
CA LEU A 103 -4.45 -17.71 5.61
C LEU A 103 -4.01 -17.43 4.16
N LEU A 104 -2.84 -17.88 3.76
CA LEU A 104 -2.34 -17.74 2.39
C LEU A 104 -2.79 -18.92 1.53
N ARG A 105 -3.12 -18.65 0.26
CA ARG A 105 -3.30 -19.70 -0.75
C ARG A 105 -1.92 -20.29 -1.06
N GLY A 106 -1.75 -21.60 -0.91
CA GLY A 106 -0.48 -22.28 -1.11
C GLY A 106 0.17 -21.95 -2.46
N ASP A 107 1.52 -21.91 -2.47
CA ASP A 107 2.38 -21.69 -3.65
C ASP A 107 2.15 -20.35 -4.40
N THR A 108 1.44 -19.40 -3.79
CA THR A 108 1.20 -18.08 -4.40
C THR A 108 2.13 -16.99 -3.88
N ARG A 109 2.92 -17.25 -2.83
CA ARG A 109 3.87 -16.30 -2.29
C ARG A 109 5.03 -16.06 -3.26
N ALA A 110 5.31 -14.80 -3.55
CA ALA A 110 6.44 -14.36 -4.37
C ALA A 110 6.95 -13.01 -3.88
N VAL A 111 8.15 -12.61 -4.25
CA VAL A 111 8.69 -11.27 -3.97
C VAL A 111 8.45 -10.38 -5.18
N LEU A 112 7.74 -9.26 -5.00
CA LEU A 112 7.49 -8.27 -6.05
C LEU A 112 8.71 -7.37 -6.28
N ALA A 113 9.31 -6.89 -5.20
CA ALA A 113 10.34 -5.86 -5.27
C ALA A 113 11.19 -5.83 -4.00
N THR A 114 12.28 -5.06 -4.07
CA THR A 114 13.13 -4.70 -2.92
C THR A 114 13.27 -3.19 -2.82
N ASN A 115 13.77 -2.70 -1.67
CA ASN A 115 13.91 -1.26 -1.40
C ASN A 115 15.19 -0.95 -0.63
N THR A 116 15.44 0.34 -0.39
CA THR A 116 16.56 0.85 0.38
C THR A 116 16.04 1.73 1.52
N LEU A 117 16.58 1.56 2.71
CA LEU A 117 16.30 2.43 3.85
C LEU A 117 17.11 3.72 3.74
N VAL A 118 16.45 4.85 3.91
CA VAL A 118 17.07 6.18 3.81
C VAL A 118 16.66 7.07 4.98
N MET A 119 17.53 8.01 5.31
CA MET A 119 17.22 9.15 6.15
C MET A 119 16.79 10.30 5.26
N VAL A 120 15.71 10.96 5.64
CA VAL A 120 15.16 12.13 4.94
C VAL A 120 15.19 13.37 5.82
N ALA A 121 15.31 14.52 5.19
CA ALA A 121 15.17 15.85 5.78
C ALA A 121 14.25 16.70 4.90
N PRO A 122 13.69 17.82 5.39
CA PRO A 122 12.99 18.79 4.56
C PRO A 122 13.84 19.22 3.35
N ALA A 123 13.24 19.45 2.20
CA ALA A 123 13.96 19.76 0.96
C ALA A 123 14.95 20.93 1.10
N GLY A 124 14.59 21.96 1.88
CA GLY A 124 15.46 23.12 2.17
C GLY A 124 16.54 22.89 3.23
N SER A 125 16.60 21.73 3.87
CA SER A 125 17.59 21.44 4.90
C SER A 125 18.98 21.19 4.29
N ALA A 126 20.04 21.68 4.92
CA ALA A 126 21.42 21.41 4.52
C ALA A 126 22.01 20.15 5.19
N VAL A 127 21.28 19.49 6.11
CA VAL A 127 21.76 18.31 6.86
C VAL A 127 22.10 17.18 5.90
N SER A 128 23.31 16.66 5.96
CA SER A 128 23.77 15.48 5.24
C SER A 128 24.51 14.58 6.19
N LEU A 129 24.14 13.31 6.23
CA LEU A 129 24.69 12.31 7.15
C LEU A 129 25.17 11.09 6.37
N THR A 130 26.26 10.51 6.84
CA THR A 130 26.70 9.20 6.37
C THR A 130 26.40 8.19 7.49
N PRO A 131 25.33 7.38 7.37
CA PRO A 131 24.98 6.39 8.39
C PRO A 131 26.05 5.29 8.50
N ASN A 132 27.01 5.50 9.34
CA ASN A 132 28.07 4.57 9.72
C ASN A 132 28.06 4.38 11.25
N PRO A 133 28.82 3.43 11.80
CA PRO A 133 28.86 3.25 13.26
C PRO A 133 29.18 4.54 14.01
N GLY A 134 28.32 4.95 14.94
CA GLY A 134 28.47 6.14 15.76
C GLY A 134 28.26 7.48 15.05
N PHE A 135 27.57 7.52 13.88
CA PHE A 135 27.32 8.78 13.17
C PHE A 135 26.51 9.77 14.04
N PRO A 136 26.70 11.10 13.89
CA PRO A 136 26.19 12.11 14.81
C PRO A 136 24.69 12.40 14.64
N LEU A 137 23.85 11.35 14.79
CA LEU A 137 22.41 11.47 14.59
C LEU A 137 21.74 12.38 15.64
N ALA A 138 22.10 12.22 16.92
CA ALA A 138 21.53 13.01 18.01
C ALA A 138 21.87 14.50 17.87
N GLU A 139 23.10 14.81 17.44
CA GLU A 139 23.53 16.17 17.15
C GLU A 139 22.75 16.78 15.97
N ALA A 140 22.58 16.02 14.89
CA ALA A 140 21.85 16.45 13.71
C ALA A 140 20.35 16.68 13.98
N LEU A 141 19.77 16.01 14.97
CA LEU A 141 18.39 16.24 15.42
C LEU A 141 18.23 17.57 16.18
N GLY A 142 19.31 18.13 16.76
CA GLY A 142 19.22 19.28 17.68
C GLY A 142 18.21 18.99 18.80
N ASP A 143 17.22 19.83 19.03
CA ASP A 143 16.13 19.62 20.00
C ASP A 143 14.93 18.89 19.41
N GLY A 144 14.99 18.50 18.12
CA GLY A 144 13.90 17.86 17.40
C GLY A 144 13.74 16.38 17.73
N ARG A 145 12.74 15.77 17.07
CA ARG A 145 12.43 14.35 17.13
C ARG A 145 12.68 13.68 15.79
N LEU A 146 13.06 12.40 15.82
CA LEU A 146 13.25 11.58 14.65
C LEU A 146 11.89 10.97 14.23
N ALA A 147 11.37 11.35 13.06
CA ALA A 147 10.16 10.76 12.51
C ALA A 147 10.46 9.33 12.02
N VAL A 148 9.77 8.37 12.56
CA VAL A 148 9.87 6.95 12.18
C VAL A 148 8.48 6.31 12.21
N ALA A 149 8.25 5.27 11.44
CA ALA A 149 7.11 4.40 11.70
C ALA A 149 7.27 3.71 13.07
N GLU A 150 6.17 3.29 13.69
CA GLU A 150 6.21 2.60 14.98
C GLU A 150 7.21 1.42 14.93
N THR A 151 8.11 1.35 15.90
CA THR A 151 9.35 0.57 15.78
C THR A 151 9.26 -0.89 16.20
N GLU A 152 8.16 -1.30 16.85
CA GLU A 152 8.00 -2.68 17.33
C GLU A 152 7.30 -3.57 16.29
N THR A 153 6.33 -3.03 15.56
CA THR A 153 5.47 -3.82 14.69
C THR A 153 5.48 -3.38 13.22
N VAL A 154 5.66 -2.07 12.93
CA VAL A 154 5.61 -1.56 11.56
C VAL A 154 6.93 -1.85 10.83
N PRO A 155 6.91 -2.47 9.63
CA PRO A 155 8.14 -2.87 8.93
C PRO A 155 9.19 -1.77 8.83
N ALA A 156 8.85 -0.58 8.34
CA ALA A 156 9.79 0.53 8.21
C ALA A 156 10.41 0.96 9.55
N GLY A 157 9.62 0.95 10.63
CA GLY A 157 10.09 1.25 11.98
C GLY A 157 11.03 0.17 12.50
N ARG A 158 10.71 -1.10 12.29
CA ARG A 158 11.57 -2.23 12.67
C ARG A 158 12.89 -2.21 11.92
N TYR A 159 12.89 -1.91 10.62
CA TYR A 159 14.14 -1.71 9.86
C TYR A 159 14.94 -0.52 10.37
N ALA A 160 14.28 0.61 10.68
CA ALA A 160 14.93 1.78 11.25
C ALA A 160 15.59 1.45 12.59
N ARG A 161 14.87 0.83 13.52
CA ARG A 161 15.41 0.39 14.81
C ARG A 161 16.60 -0.55 14.63
N ALA A 162 16.46 -1.57 13.79
CA ALA A 162 17.53 -2.53 13.52
C ALA A 162 18.81 -1.82 13.01
N ALA A 163 18.64 -0.88 12.07
CA ALA A 163 19.76 -0.10 11.53
C ALA A 163 20.43 0.78 12.59
N LEU A 164 19.64 1.50 13.39
CA LEU A 164 20.17 2.38 14.45
C LEU A 164 20.87 1.59 15.56
N VAL A 165 20.33 0.45 15.97
CA VAL A 165 20.96 -0.48 16.93
C VAL A 165 22.27 -1.00 16.35
N ARG A 166 22.27 -1.47 15.11
CA ARG A 166 23.47 -2.00 14.45
C ARG A 166 24.58 -0.98 14.30
N LEU A 167 24.20 0.29 14.10
CA LEU A 167 25.14 1.41 13.97
C LEU A 167 25.51 2.05 15.33
N GLY A 168 24.96 1.55 16.44
CA GLY A 168 25.29 1.99 17.80
C GLY A 168 24.81 3.38 18.17
N VAL A 169 23.72 3.87 17.54
CA VAL A 169 23.15 5.21 17.78
C VAL A 169 21.69 5.17 18.25
N TRP A 170 21.15 3.97 18.50
CA TRP A 170 19.76 3.82 18.95
C TRP A 170 19.52 4.48 20.31
N ASP A 171 20.37 4.23 21.29
CA ASP A 171 20.20 4.70 22.66
C ASP A 171 20.26 6.23 22.75
N ASP A 172 20.95 6.88 21.81
CA ASP A 172 21.07 8.35 21.75
C ASP A 172 19.77 9.03 21.29
N VAL A 173 18.86 8.29 20.67
CA VAL A 173 17.65 8.86 20.05
C VAL A 173 16.36 8.14 20.45
N ALA A 174 16.41 7.03 21.19
CA ALA A 174 15.22 6.22 21.52
C ALA A 174 14.12 7.02 22.23
N ASP A 175 14.47 7.97 23.09
CA ASP A 175 13.53 8.86 23.80
C ASP A 175 13.06 10.04 22.94
N ARG A 176 13.59 10.18 21.74
CA ARG A 176 13.41 11.32 20.84
C ARG A 176 12.73 10.93 19.54
N LEU A 177 11.95 9.85 19.56
CA LEU A 177 11.20 9.43 18.40
C LEU A 177 9.88 10.23 18.27
N ALA A 178 9.45 10.43 17.02
CA ALA A 178 8.10 10.81 16.64
C ALA A 178 7.51 9.62 15.86
N PRO A 179 6.93 8.62 16.57
CA PRO A 179 6.41 7.43 15.94
C PRO A 179 5.13 7.74 15.15
N ALA A 180 5.00 7.12 13.97
CA ALA A 180 3.86 7.24 13.10
C ALA A 180 3.25 5.85 12.80
N GLU A 181 1.98 5.83 12.43
CA GLU A 181 1.24 4.59 12.15
C GLU A 181 1.79 3.79 10.97
N ASN A 182 2.45 4.45 10.01
CA ASN A 182 3.09 3.83 8.85
C ASN A 182 4.20 4.73 8.30
N VAL A 183 4.94 4.25 7.29
CA VAL A 183 6.10 4.97 6.72
C VAL A 183 5.71 6.27 6.02
N ARG A 184 4.54 6.32 5.36
CA ARG A 184 4.07 7.53 4.69
C ARG A 184 3.66 8.62 5.69
N ALA A 185 3.06 8.22 6.81
CA ALA A 185 2.77 9.15 7.91
C ALA A 185 4.06 9.70 8.53
N ALA A 186 5.10 8.87 8.70
CA ALA A 186 6.42 9.34 9.16
C ALA A 186 7.06 10.33 8.18
N LEU A 187 7.01 10.03 6.87
CA LEU A 187 7.48 10.92 5.81
C LEU A 187 6.80 12.30 5.88
N GLN A 188 5.49 12.30 6.08
CA GLN A 188 4.70 13.54 6.17
C GLN A 188 5.06 14.43 7.36
N LEU A 189 5.54 13.87 8.48
CA LEU A 189 6.07 14.67 9.60
C LEU A 189 7.28 15.48 9.16
N VAL A 190 8.16 14.91 8.34
CA VAL A 190 9.33 15.61 7.80
C VAL A 190 8.93 16.59 6.70
N ALA A 191 8.07 16.20 5.77
CA ALA A 191 7.60 17.04 4.67
C ALA A 191 6.93 18.33 5.15
N ARG A 192 6.23 18.28 6.29
CA ARG A 192 5.57 19.43 6.93
C ARG A 192 6.45 20.18 7.91
N GLY A 193 7.72 19.80 8.08
CA GLY A 193 8.66 20.43 9.02
C GLY A 193 8.36 20.14 10.49
N ALA A 194 7.51 19.16 10.81
CA ALA A 194 7.23 18.75 12.19
C ALA A 194 8.38 17.91 12.80
N ALA A 195 9.23 17.34 11.94
CA ALA A 195 10.45 16.66 12.34
C ALA A 195 11.61 17.09 11.44
N PRO A 196 12.82 17.37 12.01
CA PRO A 196 13.99 17.76 11.23
C PRO A 196 14.55 16.62 10.39
N LEU A 197 14.37 15.38 10.84
CA LEU A 197 14.82 14.16 10.18
C LEU A 197 13.79 13.05 10.33
N GLY A 198 13.79 12.13 9.38
CA GLY A 198 12.99 10.90 9.45
C GLY A 198 13.69 9.74 8.77
N ILE A 199 13.20 8.51 9.02
CA ILE A 199 13.68 7.31 8.34
C ILE A 199 12.52 6.69 7.56
N THR A 200 12.72 6.53 6.25
CA THR A 200 11.73 6.02 5.29
C THR A 200 12.43 5.13 4.25
N TYR A 201 11.70 4.71 3.23
CA TYR A 201 12.31 4.05 2.07
C TYR A 201 12.68 5.07 0.99
N ALA A 202 13.61 4.70 0.13
CA ALA A 202 14.06 5.54 -0.98
C ALA A 202 12.91 5.89 -1.94
N THR A 203 11.99 4.95 -2.17
CA THR A 203 10.80 5.16 -3.01
C THR A 203 9.85 6.19 -2.41
N ASP A 204 9.65 6.18 -1.09
CA ASP A 204 8.83 7.18 -0.40
C ASP A 204 9.46 8.57 -0.52
N ALA A 205 10.78 8.67 -0.33
CA ALA A 205 11.50 9.93 -0.48
C ALA A 205 11.43 10.48 -1.91
N ALA A 206 11.46 9.61 -2.92
CA ALA A 206 11.36 10.00 -4.33
C ALA A 206 9.97 10.52 -4.72
N SER A 207 8.90 10.08 -4.02
CA SER A 207 7.53 10.50 -4.30
C SER A 207 7.11 11.79 -3.60
N GLU A 208 7.93 12.35 -2.69
CA GLU A 208 7.58 13.54 -1.88
C GLU A 208 8.60 14.67 -2.12
N PRO A 209 8.26 15.65 -2.98
CA PRO A 209 9.19 16.74 -3.33
C PRO A 209 9.54 17.68 -2.17
N ALA A 210 8.77 17.67 -1.07
CA ALA A 210 9.04 18.48 0.11
C ALA A 210 10.17 17.91 0.99
N VAL A 211 10.68 16.72 0.67
CA VAL A 211 11.82 16.11 1.36
C VAL A 211 12.98 15.83 0.40
N ARG A 212 14.15 15.59 0.97
CA ARG A 212 15.31 15.06 0.27
C ARG A 212 15.98 13.97 1.09
N ILE A 213 16.70 13.09 0.43
CA ILE A 213 17.56 12.10 1.10
C ILE A 213 18.73 12.83 1.76
N ALA A 214 18.84 12.69 3.08
CA ALA A 214 19.92 13.22 3.89
C ALA A 214 21.03 12.16 4.16
N GLY A 215 20.71 10.88 3.98
CA GLY A 215 21.65 9.76 4.09
C GLY A 215 21.03 8.44 3.69
N THR A 216 21.87 7.51 3.25
CA THR A 216 21.43 6.15 2.87
C THR A 216 22.04 5.15 3.84
N PHE A 217 21.23 4.28 4.43
CA PHE A 217 21.70 3.24 5.32
C PHE A 217 22.47 2.17 4.54
N PRO A 218 23.65 1.73 5.05
CA PRO A 218 24.45 0.74 4.36
C PRO A 218 23.76 -0.65 4.36
N PRO A 219 23.97 -1.45 3.30
CA PRO A 219 23.58 -2.85 3.31
C PRO A 219 24.16 -3.57 4.54
N GLY A 220 23.36 -4.42 5.19
CA GLY A 220 23.76 -5.14 6.40
C GLY A 220 23.56 -4.38 7.71
N SER A 221 23.14 -3.10 7.70
CA SER A 221 22.69 -2.41 8.92
C SER A 221 21.32 -2.87 9.38
N HIS A 222 20.52 -3.44 8.47
CA HIS A 222 19.20 -3.99 8.72
C HIS A 222 18.95 -5.22 7.82
N PRO A 223 17.94 -6.06 8.11
CA PRO A 223 17.53 -7.13 7.19
C PRO A 223 17.16 -6.59 5.80
N PRO A 224 17.31 -7.38 4.72
CA PRO A 224 16.91 -6.97 3.38
C PRO A 224 15.42 -6.58 3.33
N ILE A 225 15.12 -5.44 2.74
CA ILE A 225 13.74 -4.97 2.55
C ILE A 225 13.15 -5.66 1.33
N ARG A 226 12.19 -6.54 1.54
CA ARG A 226 11.49 -7.29 0.49
C ARG A 226 10.00 -7.06 0.61
N TYR A 227 9.34 -7.02 -0.54
CA TYR A 227 7.88 -6.88 -0.64
C TYR A 227 7.27 -8.20 -1.14
N PRO A 228 6.96 -9.13 -0.25
CA PRO A 228 6.23 -10.33 -0.64
C PRO A 228 4.78 -10.03 -0.98
N VAL A 229 4.25 -10.76 -1.98
CA VAL A 229 2.84 -10.79 -2.37
C VAL A 229 2.32 -12.22 -2.27
N ALA A 230 1.06 -12.39 -1.85
CA ALA A 230 0.37 -13.66 -1.87
C ALA A 230 -1.14 -13.49 -2.07
N LEU A 231 -1.79 -14.52 -2.58
CA LEU A 231 -3.24 -14.66 -2.56
C LEU A 231 -3.71 -15.11 -1.18
N LEU A 232 -4.85 -14.58 -0.75
CA LEU A 232 -5.47 -14.95 0.51
C LEU A 232 -6.49 -16.08 0.30
N LYS A 233 -6.58 -17.03 1.24
CA LYS A 233 -7.55 -18.13 1.20
C LYS A 233 -9.01 -17.63 1.25
N GLY A 234 -9.25 -16.53 1.97
CA GLY A 234 -10.57 -15.88 2.05
C GLY A 234 -10.96 -15.12 0.78
N GLY A 235 -10.03 -14.91 -0.15
CA GLY A 235 -10.28 -14.19 -1.40
C GLY A 235 -11.13 -15.03 -2.38
N THR A 236 -12.14 -14.39 -2.96
CA THR A 236 -13.11 -15.05 -3.86
C THR A 236 -13.15 -14.43 -5.25
N ASN A 237 -12.42 -13.34 -5.49
CA ASN A 237 -12.43 -12.66 -6.78
C ASN A 237 -11.68 -13.48 -7.83
N ALA A 238 -12.33 -13.72 -8.97
CA ALA A 238 -11.75 -14.54 -10.06
C ALA A 238 -10.53 -13.87 -10.73
N GLU A 239 -10.44 -12.53 -10.70
CA GLU A 239 -9.34 -11.76 -11.29
C GLU A 239 -8.10 -11.68 -10.37
N ALA A 240 -8.17 -12.13 -9.11
CA ALA A 240 -7.11 -11.95 -8.13
C ALA A 240 -5.79 -12.61 -8.57
N GLU A 241 -5.85 -13.84 -9.08
CA GLU A 241 -4.67 -14.57 -9.54
C GLU A 241 -4.06 -13.95 -10.79
N ALA A 242 -4.91 -13.52 -11.73
CA ALA A 242 -4.48 -12.85 -12.95
C ALA A 242 -3.83 -11.49 -12.63
N PHE A 243 -4.41 -10.70 -11.72
CA PHE A 243 -3.81 -9.43 -11.30
C PHE A 243 -2.49 -9.64 -10.55
N ARG A 244 -2.40 -10.62 -9.63
CA ARG A 244 -1.14 -10.97 -8.99
C ARG A 244 -0.07 -11.36 -10.03
N SER A 245 -0.44 -12.16 -11.02
CA SER A 245 0.48 -12.56 -12.11
C SER A 245 0.92 -11.36 -12.94
N PHE A 246 0.02 -10.41 -13.19
CA PHE A 246 0.36 -9.14 -13.85
C PHE A 246 1.39 -8.34 -13.03
N LEU A 247 1.22 -8.22 -11.72
CA LEU A 247 2.19 -7.53 -10.85
C LEU A 247 3.60 -8.13 -10.93
N LEU A 248 3.69 -9.45 -11.14
CA LEU A 248 4.95 -10.20 -11.26
C LEU A 248 5.51 -10.25 -12.70
N SER A 249 4.77 -9.79 -13.70
CA SER A 249 5.19 -9.76 -15.10
C SER A 249 6.25 -8.68 -15.35
N ASP A 250 6.89 -8.73 -16.53
CA ASP A 250 7.83 -7.69 -16.98
C ASP A 250 7.19 -6.29 -16.97
N GLU A 251 5.90 -6.20 -17.33
CA GLU A 251 5.17 -4.93 -17.33
C GLU A 251 4.93 -4.44 -15.89
N GLY A 252 4.48 -5.31 -15.00
CA GLY A 252 4.30 -4.97 -13.58
C GLY A 252 5.61 -4.57 -12.92
N THR A 253 6.68 -5.32 -13.14
CA THR A 253 8.00 -5.00 -12.59
C THR A 253 8.58 -3.70 -13.16
N ALA A 254 8.31 -3.37 -14.42
CA ALA A 254 8.68 -2.10 -15.02
C ALA A 254 7.94 -0.92 -14.38
N ILE A 255 6.67 -1.11 -13.97
CA ILE A 255 5.92 -0.10 -13.21
C ILE A 255 6.62 0.16 -11.87
N PHE A 256 6.92 -0.88 -11.09
CA PHE A 256 7.64 -0.72 -9.82
C PHE A 256 9.00 -0.06 -10.00
N ALA A 257 9.74 -0.40 -11.05
CA ALA A 257 11.05 0.20 -11.33
C ALA A 257 10.96 1.72 -11.60
N ARG A 258 9.90 2.19 -12.29
CA ARG A 258 9.67 3.64 -12.50
C ARG A 258 9.47 4.41 -11.19
N HIS A 259 8.93 3.75 -10.16
CA HIS A 259 8.77 4.29 -8.81
C HIS A 259 10.01 4.06 -7.92
N GLY A 260 11.13 3.60 -8.48
CA GLY A 260 12.40 3.44 -7.76
C GLY A 260 12.54 2.13 -6.97
N PHE A 261 11.59 1.22 -7.07
CA PHE A 261 11.75 -0.13 -6.53
C PHE A 261 12.80 -0.90 -7.34
N ARG A 262 13.49 -1.82 -6.68
CA ARG A 262 14.45 -2.71 -7.32
C ARG A 262 13.84 -4.09 -7.55
N PRO A 263 14.28 -4.81 -8.60
CA PRO A 263 13.81 -6.18 -8.82
C PRO A 263 14.04 -7.08 -7.62
N ALA A 264 13.19 -8.09 -7.48
CA ALA A 264 13.47 -9.22 -6.60
C ALA A 264 14.70 -9.98 -7.16
N VAL A 265 15.76 -10.08 -6.35
CA VAL A 265 16.96 -10.86 -6.68
C VAL A 265 16.91 -12.16 -5.92
#